data_b5e5fc20f929e90cb0bb88822840e587
#
_entry.id   b5e5fc20f929e90cb0bb88822840e587
#
_cell.length_a   1.000
_cell.length_b   1.000
_cell.length_c   1.000
_cell.angle_alpha   90.00
_cell.angle_beta   90.00
_cell.angle_gamma   90.00
#
_symmetry.space_group_name_H-M   'P 1'
#
loop_
_entity.id
_entity.type
_entity.pdbx_description
1 polymer ?
#
loop_
_entity_poly.entity_id
_entity_poly.type
_entity_poly.pdbx_seq_one_letter_code
_entity_poly.pdbx_strand_id
1 'polypeptide(L)'
;VQEQVKKQAFQLIKISEDGDQTETELVEGAGFKVYLVSNLSKVKSGELQPSHGDQFTAEDFRGYDFSKEEVAVTYVDGKAVPVQELITDKKGYACSIPLPFGNYIVRETTTPHNYKPVDDFEVNITEHHPNEPQIWRVLLDEEFKAKLKIVKKDDETKKSVLIAGTEFKVYDLDNKKYVEQVTTYPVTTTHKSYFTDSQGYLIMPKNLKIGHYRIEEVNAPEGYTINKNYVEIAVDANTAYQMDSESGDAIITVDYENHPVKGKLTIYKKGEMLTGYKK
;
A
#
# COMPACT_ATOMS: atom_id res chain seq x y z
N VAL A 1 -47.64 -29.05 -3.07
CA VAL A 1 -46.55 -28.55 -3.91
C VAL A 1 -45.54 -27.94 -2.96
N GLN A 2 -44.39 -28.59 -2.79
CA GLN A 2 -43.28 -27.95 -2.02
C GLN A 2 -42.71 -26.86 -2.94
N GLU A 3 -42.79 -25.63 -2.50
CA GLU A 3 -42.15 -24.51 -3.17
C GLU A 3 -40.62 -24.70 -3.02
N GLN A 4 -39.95 -24.87 -4.13
CA GLN A 4 -38.51 -25.03 -4.18
C GLN A 4 -37.82 -23.66 -4.03
N VAL A 5 -37.07 -23.45 -2.98
CA VAL A 5 -36.33 -22.20 -2.78
C VAL A 5 -35.31 -22.04 -3.90
N LYS A 6 -35.37 -20.94 -4.61
CA LYS A 6 -34.36 -20.59 -5.64
C LYS A 6 -33.00 -20.42 -5.01
N LYS A 7 -31.98 -21.03 -5.57
CA LYS A 7 -30.59 -20.97 -5.06
C LYS A 7 -29.59 -20.96 -6.19
N GLN A 8 -28.52 -20.18 -6.00
CA GLN A 8 -27.35 -20.16 -6.86
C GLN A 8 -26.09 -19.86 -6.06
N ALA A 9 -24.97 -20.50 -6.37
CA ALA A 9 -23.66 -20.13 -5.85
C ALA A 9 -23.05 -18.96 -6.67
N PHE A 10 -22.04 -18.31 -6.12
CA PHE A 10 -21.19 -17.40 -6.87
C PHE A 10 -19.71 -17.78 -6.70
N GLN A 11 -18.91 -17.40 -7.68
CA GLN A 11 -17.47 -17.65 -7.72
C GLN A 11 -16.71 -16.33 -7.77
N LEU A 12 -15.54 -16.31 -7.19
CA LEU A 12 -14.58 -15.22 -7.32
C LEU A 12 -13.18 -15.73 -7.56
N ILE A 13 -12.36 -14.95 -8.23
CA ILE A 13 -10.91 -15.06 -8.30
C ILE A 13 -10.31 -13.78 -7.77
N LYS A 14 -9.33 -13.92 -6.89
CA LYS A 14 -8.54 -12.80 -6.38
C LYS A 14 -7.17 -12.81 -7.00
N ILE A 15 -6.79 -11.68 -7.58
CA ILE A 15 -5.49 -11.45 -8.22
C ILE A 15 -4.88 -10.17 -7.69
N SER A 16 -3.57 -10.07 -7.70
CA SER A 16 -2.86 -8.82 -7.47
C SER A 16 -2.33 -8.24 -8.77
N GLU A 17 -2.26 -6.93 -8.83
CA GLU A 17 -1.66 -6.19 -9.92
C GLU A 17 -0.54 -5.31 -9.37
N ASP A 18 0.66 -5.43 -9.93
CA ASP A 18 1.83 -4.68 -9.47
C ASP A 18 1.86 -3.21 -9.92
N GLY A 19 0.82 -2.77 -10.59
CA GLY A 19 0.67 -1.40 -11.12
C GLY A 19 1.45 -1.12 -12.40
N ASP A 20 2.36 -2.00 -12.79
CA ASP A 20 3.06 -1.95 -14.09
C ASP A 20 2.45 -2.89 -15.14
N GLN A 21 1.38 -3.62 -14.77
CA GLN A 21 0.64 -4.58 -15.62
C GLN A 21 1.51 -5.71 -16.21
N THR A 22 2.66 -5.99 -15.59
CA THR A 22 3.62 -6.96 -16.11
C THR A 22 3.50 -8.33 -15.46
N GLU A 23 2.98 -8.38 -14.22
CA GLU A 23 2.80 -9.63 -13.47
C GLU A 23 1.50 -9.60 -12.69
N THR A 24 0.68 -10.63 -12.88
CA THR A 24 -0.55 -10.86 -12.10
C THR A 24 -0.32 -12.09 -11.24
N GLU A 25 -0.46 -11.95 -9.93
CA GLU A 25 -0.35 -13.07 -9.00
C GLU A 25 -1.75 -13.52 -8.53
N LEU A 26 -1.89 -14.82 -8.31
CA LEU A 26 -3.10 -15.41 -7.72
C LEU A 26 -2.98 -15.31 -6.19
N VAL A 27 -3.96 -14.72 -5.54
CA VAL A 27 -3.89 -14.42 -4.10
C VAL A 27 -4.57 -15.51 -3.29
N GLU A 28 -3.77 -16.29 -2.54
CA GLU A 28 -4.23 -17.30 -1.59
C GLU A 28 -4.55 -16.68 -0.22
N GLY A 29 -5.56 -17.20 0.47
CA GLY A 29 -5.84 -16.88 1.88
C GLY A 29 -6.67 -15.62 2.10
N ALA A 30 -7.21 -14.99 1.06
CA ALA A 30 -8.18 -13.91 1.21
C ALA A 30 -9.53 -14.48 1.69
N GLY A 31 -10.06 -13.92 2.77
CA GLY A 31 -11.31 -14.38 3.40
C GLY A 31 -12.46 -13.42 3.15
N PHE A 32 -13.64 -13.96 2.79
CA PHE A 32 -14.83 -13.18 2.47
C PHE A 32 -16.04 -13.68 3.25
N LYS A 33 -16.76 -12.78 3.91
CA LYS A 33 -18.06 -13.04 4.54
C LYS A 33 -19.19 -12.52 3.69
N VAL A 34 -20.30 -13.23 3.73
CA VAL A 34 -21.50 -12.97 2.94
C VAL A 34 -22.64 -12.57 3.87
N TYR A 35 -23.28 -11.46 3.59
CA TYR A 35 -24.40 -10.94 4.39
C TYR A 35 -25.62 -10.75 3.51
N LEU A 36 -26.79 -11.23 3.99
CA LEU A 36 -28.06 -10.96 3.32
C LEU A 36 -28.53 -9.54 3.66
N VAL A 37 -28.66 -8.68 2.68
CA VAL A 37 -28.98 -7.25 2.88
C VAL A 37 -30.25 -7.05 3.70
N SER A 38 -31.32 -7.79 3.41
CA SER A 38 -32.60 -7.68 4.14
C SER A 38 -32.49 -8.10 5.61
N ASN A 39 -31.41 -8.77 6.01
CA ASN A 39 -31.18 -9.18 7.39
C ASN A 39 -30.33 -8.21 8.20
N LEU A 40 -29.68 -7.25 7.56
CA LEU A 40 -28.87 -6.24 8.25
C LEU A 40 -29.73 -5.38 9.18
N SER A 41 -29.23 -5.08 10.37
CA SER A 41 -29.99 -4.44 11.44
C SER A 41 -30.58 -3.09 11.02
N LYS A 42 -29.77 -2.22 10.38
CA LYS A 42 -30.23 -0.90 9.94
C LYS A 42 -31.16 -0.94 8.73
N VAL A 43 -31.07 -1.98 7.91
CA VAL A 43 -32.02 -2.22 6.82
C VAL A 43 -33.36 -2.69 7.36
N LYS A 44 -33.37 -3.65 8.31
CA LYS A 44 -34.60 -4.13 8.98
C LYS A 44 -35.32 -3.03 9.75
N SER A 45 -34.59 -2.14 10.39
CA SER A 45 -35.18 -1.03 11.15
C SER A 45 -35.67 0.10 10.23
N GLY A 46 -35.32 0.10 8.95
CA GLY A 46 -35.60 1.19 8.03
C GLY A 46 -34.70 2.41 8.20
N GLU A 47 -33.68 2.33 9.08
CA GLU A 47 -32.70 3.39 9.28
C GLU A 47 -31.83 3.62 8.04
N LEU A 48 -31.48 2.53 7.31
CA LEU A 48 -30.76 2.59 6.06
C LEU A 48 -31.71 2.29 4.89
N GLN A 49 -31.66 3.15 3.86
CA GLN A 49 -32.43 3.04 2.63
C GLN A 49 -31.47 3.08 1.43
N PRO A 50 -31.83 2.48 0.28
CA PRO A 50 -31.01 2.60 -0.92
C PRO A 50 -30.83 4.06 -1.32
N SER A 51 -29.64 4.47 -1.67
CA SER A 51 -29.33 5.83 -2.12
C SER A 51 -29.79 6.09 -3.56
N HIS A 52 -29.86 5.02 -4.37
CA HIS A 52 -30.29 5.09 -5.77
C HIS A 52 -31.23 3.93 -6.12
N GLY A 53 -32.45 4.24 -6.55
CA GLY A 53 -33.45 3.23 -6.93
C GLY A 53 -34.01 2.45 -5.77
N ASP A 54 -34.50 1.23 -6.05
CA ASP A 54 -35.19 0.38 -5.08
C ASP A 54 -34.31 -0.75 -4.51
N GLN A 55 -33.04 -0.87 -4.98
CA GLN A 55 -32.12 -1.91 -4.57
C GLN A 55 -30.87 -1.32 -3.92
N PHE A 56 -30.42 -1.96 -2.86
CA PHE A 56 -29.15 -1.63 -2.24
C PHE A 56 -27.98 -2.06 -3.12
N THR A 57 -26.97 -1.19 -3.15
CA THR A 57 -25.67 -1.46 -3.76
C THR A 57 -24.59 -1.52 -2.67
N ALA A 58 -23.39 -1.98 -3.00
CA ALA A 58 -22.28 -2.00 -2.06
C ALA A 58 -21.92 -0.61 -1.52
N GLU A 59 -22.15 0.45 -2.32
CA GLU A 59 -21.87 1.83 -1.92
C GLU A 59 -22.73 2.32 -0.76
N ASP A 60 -23.96 1.81 -0.63
CA ASP A 60 -24.85 2.14 0.49
C ASP A 60 -24.33 1.67 1.84
N PHE A 61 -23.38 0.73 1.84
CA PHE A 61 -22.75 0.15 3.03
C PHE A 61 -21.35 0.69 3.30
N ARG A 62 -20.90 1.73 2.60
CA ARG A 62 -19.60 2.36 2.87
C ARG A 62 -19.56 2.90 4.29
N GLY A 63 -18.62 2.38 5.11
CA GLY A 63 -18.51 2.72 6.54
C GLY A 63 -19.54 2.04 7.44
N TYR A 64 -20.33 1.09 6.93
CA TYR A 64 -21.25 0.30 7.75
C TYR A 64 -20.48 -0.64 8.69
N ASP A 65 -20.91 -0.70 9.96
CA ASP A 65 -20.32 -1.60 10.95
C ASP A 65 -20.95 -3.00 10.89
N PHE A 66 -20.25 -3.94 10.26
CA PHE A 66 -20.66 -5.34 10.14
C PHE A 66 -20.26 -6.19 11.35
N SER A 67 -19.58 -5.65 12.35
CA SER A 67 -19.04 -6.44 13.48
C SER A 67 -20.09 -7.15 14.31
N LYS A 68 -21.33 -6.64 14.29
CA LYS A 68 -22.49 -7.17 15.02
C LYS A 68 -23.51 -7.85 14.13
N GLU A 69 -23.24 -7.93 12.83
CA GLU A 69 -24.17 -8.51 11.86
C GLU A 69 -23.92 -10.02 11.71
N GLU A 70 -25.01 -10.75 11.54
CA GLU A 70 -24.94 -12.19 11.29
C GLU A 70 -24.69 -12.44 9.79
N VAL A 71 -23.84 -13.41 9.48
CA VAL A 71 -23.61 -13.88 8.12
C VAL A 71 -24.88 -14.47 7.52
N ALA A 72 -24.96 -14.48 6.19
CA ALA A 72 -26.07 -15.08 5.47
C ALA A 72 -26.25 -16.56 5.84
N VAL A 73 -27.48 -17.01 5.70
CA VAL A 73 -27.87 -18.39 5.98
C VAL A 73 -28.38 -19.04 4.68
N THR A 74 -27.98 -20.27 4.44
CA THR A 74 -28.56 -21.14 3.42
C THR A 74 -29.27 -22.33 4.08
N TYR A 75 -29.96 -23.14 3.27
CA TYR A 75 -30.66 -24.30 3.78
C TYR A 75 -30.11 -25.57 3.12
N VAL A 76 -29.67 -26.52 3.95
CA VAL A 76 -29.23 -27.84 3.54
C VAL A 76 -30.13 -28.87 4.23
N ASP A 77 -30.76 -29.73 3.47
CA ASP A 77 -31.74 -30.73 3.97
C ASP A 77 -32.81 -30.09 4.91
N GLY A 78 -33.29 -28.91 4.53
CA GLY A 78 -34.31 -28.17 5.29
C GLY A 78 -33.80 -27.51 6.58
N LYS A 79 -32.51 -27.61 6.90
CA LYS A 79 -31.90 -26.96 8.07
C LYS A 79 -31.16 -25.70 7.66
N ALA A 80 -31.33 -24.65 8.46
CA ALA A 80 -30.58 -23.40 8.29
C ALA A 80 -29.11 -23.61 8.64
N VAL A 81 -28.21 -23.22 7.72
CA VAL A 81 -26.75 -23.34 7.87
C VAL A 81 -26.13 -21.99 7.58
N PRO A 82 -25.33 -21.41 8.50
CA PRO A 82 -24.59 -20.19 8.23
C PRO A 82 -23.61 -20.39 7.05
N VAL A 83 -23.55 -19.39 6.17
CA VAL A 83 -22.56 -19.36 5.10
C VAL A 83 -21.18 -19.17 5.72
N GLN A 84 -20.31 -20.15 5.54
CA GLN A 84 -18.94 -20.09 6.03
C GLN A 84 -18.14 -19.00 5.30
N GLU A 85 -17.13 -18.47 5.94
CA GLU A 85 -16.18 -17.58 5.30
C GLU A 85 -15.54 -18.24 4.09
N LEU A 86 -15.59 -17.56 2.95
CA LEU A 86 -14.99 -18.02 1.70
C LEU A 86 -13.51 -17.65 1.74
N ILE A 87 -12.63 -18.65 1.62
CA ILE A 87 -11.18 -18.43 1.64
C ILE A 87 -10.61 -18.84 0.28
N THR A 88 -9.85 -17.94 -0.33
CA THR A 88 -9.23 -18.22 -1.63
C THR A 88 -8.12 -19.26 -1.51
N ASP A 89 -8.08 -20.17 -2.46
CA ASP A 89 -7.06 -21.19 -2.59
C ASP A 89 -5.79 -20.68 -3.31
N LYS A 90 -4.83 -21.58 -3.57
CA LYS A 90 -3.58 -21.28 -4.30
C LYS A 90 -3.80 -20.74 -5.72
N LYS A 91 -5.00 -20.88 -6.26
CA LYS A 91 -5.40 -20.34 -7.56
C LYS A 91 -6.17 -19.03 -7.41
N GLY A 92 -6.18 -18.43 -6.20
CA GLY A 92 -6.97 -17.26 -5.90
C GLY A 92 -8.48 -17.49 -5.96
N TYR A 93 -8.93 -18.73 -6.01
CA TYR A 93 -10.30 -19.12 -6.27
C TYR A 93 -11.07 -19.38 -4.96
N ALA A 94 -12.28 -18.88 -4.87
CA ALA A 94 -13.27 -19.25 -3.87
C ALA A 94 -14.66 -19.38 -4.50
N CYS A 95 -15.49 -20.26 -3.95
CA CYS A 95 -16.86 -20.49 -4.38
C CYS A 95 -17.77 -20.60 -3.16
N SER A 96 -18.91 -19.94 -3.20
CA SER A 96 -19.93 -20.10 -2.16
C SER A 96 -20.69 -21.40 -2.31
N ILE A 97 -21.32 -21.85 -1.22
CA ILE A 97 -22.45 -22.79 -1.30
C ILE A 97 -23.64 -22.07 -1.99
N PRO A 98 -24.61 -22.78 -2.56
CA PRO A 98 -25.77 -22.16 -3.16
C PRO A 98 -26.54 -21.30 -2.16
N LEU A 99 -26.68 -20.02 -2.48
CA LEU A 99 -27.38 -19.01 -1.67
C LEU A 99 -28.85 -18.92 -2.09
N PRO A 100 -29.79 -18.74 -1.15
CA PRO A 100 -31.19 -18.43 -1.47
C PRO A 100 -31.35 -17.18 -2.31
N PHE A 101 -32.53 -17.01 -2.92
CA PHE A 101 -32.92 -15.75 -3.56
C PHE A 101 -32.73 -14.56 -2.62
N GLY A 102 -32.11 -13.50 -3.11
CA GLY A 102 -31.87 -12.30 -2.33
C GLY A 102 -30.73 -11.45 -2.87
N ASN A 103 -30.57 -10.29 -2.24
CA ASN A 103 -29.44 -9.37 -2.46
C ASN A 103 -28.46 -9.54 -1.31
N TYR A 104 -27.19 -9.75 -1.63
CA TYR A 104 -26.12 -10.00 -0.67
C TYR A 104 -25.00 -8.99 -0.82
N ILE A 105 -24.40 -8.62 0.32
CA ILE A 105 -23.10 -7.92 0.36
C ILE A 105 -22.03 -8.95 0.71
N VAL A 106 -20.96 -8.94 -0.07
CA VAL A 106 -19.75 -9.74 0.14
C VAL A 106 -18.63 -8.80 0.55
N ARG A 107 -18.04 -9.10 1.68
CA ARG A 107 -17.01 -8.28 2.32
C ARG A 107 -15.75 -9.07 2.55
N GLU A 108 -14.60 -8.52 2.17
CA GLU A 108 -13.32 -9.07 2.59
C GLU A 108 -13.09 -8.81 4.07
N THR A 109 -12.87 -9.89 4.83
CA THR A 109 -12.67 -9.88 6.28
C THR A 109 -11.29 -10.36 6.70
N THR A 110 -10.60 -11.06 5.81
CA THR A 110 -9.22 -11.50 5.98
C THR A 110 -8.45 -11.11 4.73
N THR A 111 -7.59 -10.11 4.87
CA THR A 111 -6.72 -9.64 3.77
C THR A 111 -5.33 -10.24 3.98
N PRO A 112 -4.75 -10.93 2.98
CA PRO A 112 -3.38 -11.41 3.06
C PRO A 112 -2.39 -10.27 3.32
N HIS A 113 -1.27 -10.61 3.97
CA HIS A 113 -0.24 -9.63 4.32
C HIS A 113 0.26 -8.88 3.08
N ASN A 114 0.45 -7.56 3.24
CA ASN A 114 0.89 -6.63 2.19
C ASN A 114 -0.14 -6.29 1.09
N TYR A 115 -1.39 -6.71 1.23
CA TYR A 115 -2.46 -6.30 0.33
C TYR A 115 -3.43 -5.33 1.02
N LYS A 116 -4.13 -4.52 0.24
CA LYS A 116 -5.26 -3.74 0.72
C LYS A 116 -6.54 -4.54 0.50
N PRO A 117 -7.52 -4.48 1.43
CA PRO A 117 -8.80 -5.14 1.21
C PRO A 117 -9.50 -4.55 -0.02
N VAL A 118 -10.18 -5.41 -0.78
CA VAL A 118 -11.07 -4.93 -1.85
C VAL A 118 -12.32 -4.30 -1.26
N ASP A 119 -12.93 -3.40 -2.03
CA ASP A 119 -14.23 -2.83 -1.68
C ASP A 119 -15.31 -3.92 -1.61
N ASP A 120 -16.29 -3.69 -0.73
CA ASP A 120 -17.48 -4.54 -0.65
C ASP A 120 -18.17 -4.60 -2.02
N PHE A 121 -18.74 -5.75 -2.37
CA PHE A 121 -19.48 -5.90 -3.62
C PHE A 121 -20.80 -6.65 -3.41
N GLU A 122 -21.76 -6.40 -4.30
CA GLU A 122 -23.06 -7.06 -4.25
C GLU A 122 -23.11 -8.31 -5.11
N VAL A 123 -23.89 -9.29 -4.64
CA VAL A 123 -24.27 -10.49 -5.36
C VAL A 123 -25.80 -10.63 -5.30
N ASN A 124 -26.45 -10.67 -6.45
CA ASN A 124 -27.90 -10.82 -6.56
C ASN A 124 -28.23 -12.23 -7.03
N ILE A 125 -28.94 -12.98 -6.20
CA ILE A 125 -29.45 -14.30 -6.55
C ILE A 125 -30.93 -14.14 -6.96
N THR A 126 -31.18 -14.25 -8.26
CA THR A 126 -32.50 -14.04 -8.86
C THR A 126 -33.08 -15.29 -9.50
N GLU A 127 -32.23 -16.26 -9.84
CA GLU A 127 -32.61 -17.46 -10.57
C GLU A 127 -32.22 -18.73 -9.82
N HIS A 128 -32.77 -19.87 -10.24
CA HIS A 128 -32.49 -21.17 -9.65
C HIS A 128 -31.52 -21.96 -10.51
N HIS A 129 -30.23 -21.89 -10.16
CA HIS A 129 -29.14 -22.65 -10.80
C HIS A 129 -28.27 -23.30 -9.73
N PRO A 130 -28.75 -24.35 -9.03
CA PRO A 130 -28.05 -24.90 -7.87
C PRO A 130 -26.71 -25.52 -8.22
N ASN A 131 -26.52 -25.95 -9.47
CA ASN A 131 -25.28 -26.59 -9.94
C ASN A 131 -24.43 -25.69 -10.86
N GLU A 132 -24.86 -24.47 -11.12
CA GLU A 132 -24.18 -23.52 -12.02
C GLU A 132 -23.94 -22.22 -11.26
N PRO A 133 -22.73 -22.01 -10.71
CA PRO A 133 -22.38 -20.76 -10.05
C PRO A 133 -22.49 -19.56 -11.00
N GLN A 134 -22.82 -18.39 -10.45
CA GLN A 134 -22.71 -17.15 -11.20
C GLN A 134 -21.28 -16.95 -11.71
N ILE A 135 -21.17 -16.24 -12.82
CA ILE A 135 -19.92 -15.96 -13.51
C ILE A 135 -18.91 -15.33 -12.56
N TRP A 136 -17.68 -15.69 -12.73
CA TRP A 136 -16.53 -15.27 -11.96
C TRP A 136 -16.42 -13.76 -11.82
N ARG A 137 -16.27 -13.33 -10.59
CA ARG A 137 -15.81 -11.98 -10.32
C ARG A 137 -14.29 -12.01 -10.15
N VAL A 138 -13.60 -11.19 -10.92
CA VAL A 138 -12.17 -10.95 -10.74
C VAL A 138 -12.03 -9.78 -9.77
N LEU A 139 -11.38 -10.03 -8.64
CA LEU A 139 -11.10 -9.03 -7.62
C LEU A 139 -9.62 -8.68 -7.68
N LEU A 140 -9.32 -7.42 -7.90
CA LEU A 140 -7.96 -6.89 -7.95
C LEU A 140 -7.53 -6.41 -6.58
N ASP A 141 -6.42 -6.96 -6.09
CA ASP A 141 -5.72 -6.44 -4.92
C ASP A 141 -4.69 -5.42 -5.32
N GLU A 142 -4.64 -4.35 -4.58
CA GLU A 142 -3.56 -3.38 -4.67
C GLU A 142 -2.44 -3.81 -3.71
N GLU A 143 -1.29 -4.20 -4.27
CA GLU A 143 -0.10 -4.43 -3.48
C GLU A 143 0.34 -3.15 -2.76
N PHE A 144 0.82 -3.29 -1.52
CA PHE A 144 1.44 -2.16 -0.85
C PHE A 144 2.69 -1.73 -1.62
N LYS A 145 2.78 -0.43 -1.86
CA LYS A 145 3.93 0.22 -2.50
C LYS A 145 4.13 1.58 -1.87
N ALA A 146 5.35 2.05 -1.84
CA ALA A 146 5.67 3.34 -1.24
C ALA A 146 6.79 4.06 -2.00
N LYS A 147 6.73 5.38 -2.06
CA LYS A 147 7.87 6.20 -2.46
C LYS A 147 8.86 6.28 -1.31
N LEU A 148 10.13 6.29 -1.64
CA LEU A 148 11.21 6.53 -0.69
C LEU A 148 11.58 8.01 -0.72
N LYS A 149 11.55 8.64 0.47
CA LYS A 149 12.08 9.98 0.72
C LYS A 149 13.36 9.87 1.53
N ILE A 150 14.46 10.44 1.04
CA ILE A 150 15.73 10.49 1.75
C ILE A 150 15.96 11.95 2.17
N VAL A 151 16.11 12.19 3.46
CA VAL A 151 16.41 13.51 4.04
C VAL A 151 17.86 13.52 4.49
N LYS A 152 18.63 14.46 3.96
CA LYS A 152 20.01 14.63 4.33
C LYS A 152 20.14 15.34 5.67
N LYS A 153 20.90 14.77 6.60
CA LYS A 153 21.13 15.30 7.95
C LYS A 153 22.61 15.47 8.24
N ASP A 154 22.92 16.47 9.04
CA ASP A 154 24.21 16.64 9.70
C ASP A 154 24.24 15.76 10.96
N ASP A 155 25.26 14.92 11.12
CA ASP A 155 25.32 13.93 12.19
C ASP A 155 25.58 14.55 13.58
N GLU A 156 26.14 15.76 13.64
CA GLU A 156 26.39 16.46 14.89
C GLU A 156 25.21 17.30 15.35
N THR A 157 24.62 18.05 14.43
CA THR A 157 23.53 18.99 14.75
C THR A 157 22.13 18.39 14.58
N LYS A 158 22.03 17.26 13.89
CA LYS A 158 20.78 16.59 13.49
C LYS A 158 19.85 17.45 12.61
N LYS A 159 20.35 18.57 12.13
CA LYS A 159 19.60 19.45 11.21
C LYS A 159 19.71 18.98 9.77
N SER A 160 18.70 19.31 8.99
CA SER A 160 18.72 19.04 7.55
C SER A 160 19.81 19.84 6.85
N VAL A 161 20.54 19.18 5.94
CA VAL A 161 21.57 19.78 5.10
C VAL A 161 20.91 20.30 3.83
N LEU A 162 20.66 21.59 3.75
CA LEU A 162 19.93 22.25 2.66
C LEU A 162 20.82 22.49 1.43
N ILE A 163 21.42 21.40 0.92
CA ILE A 163 22.33 21.42 -0.24
C ILE A 163 21.83 20.41 -1.26
N ALA A 164 21.64 20.90 -2.50
CA ALA A 164 21.26 20.04 -3.62
C ALA A 164 22.45 19.20 -4.14
N GLY A 165 22.14 18.10 -4.82
CA GLY A 165 23.11 17.33 -5.58
C GLY A 165 23.81 16.22 -4.81
N THR A 166 23.42 15.91 -3.57
CA THR A 166 23.84 14.64 -2.94
C THR A 166 23.26 13.49 -3.72
N GLU A 167 24.12 12.59 -4.18
CA GLU A 167 23.76 11.47 -5.04
C GLU A 167 23.59 10.18 -4.25
N PHE A 168 22.48 9.50 -4.51
CA PHE A 168 22.15 8.21 -3.93
C PHE A 168 21.83 7.17 -4.98
N LYS A 169 22.16 5.91 -4.67
CA LYS A 169 21.64 4.72 -5.36
C LYS A 169 20.86 3.88 -4.37
N VAL A 170 19.86 3.19 -4.90
CA VAL A 170 19.04 2.24 -4.14
C VAL A 170 19.29 0.86 -4.70
N TYR A 171 19.68 -0.08 -3.86
CA TYR A 171 19.93 -1.46 -4.24
C TYR A 171 18.83 -2.35 -3.69
N ASP A 172 18.20 -3.11 -4.57
CA ASP A 172 17.20 -4.12 -4.23
C ASP A 172 17.93 -5.38 -3.75
N LEU A 173 17.81 -5.68 -2.46
CA LEU A 173 18.49 -6.80 -1.82
C LEU A 173 17.90 -8.15 -2.22
N ASP A 174 16.60 -8.18 -2.47
CA ASP A 174 15.87 -9.40 -2.84
C ASP A 174 16.20 -9.81 -4.27
N ASN A 175 16.17 -8.86 -5.21
CA ASN A 175 16.45 -9.09 -6.63
C ASN A 175 17.93 -8.90 -7.00
N LYS A 176 18.78 -8.46 -6.07
CA LYS A 176 20.24 -8.27 -6.23
C LYS A 176 20.62 -7.36 -7.40
N LYS A 177 19.91 -6.24 -7.55
CA LYS A 177 20.13 -5.24 -8.61
C LYS A 177 19.88 -3.82 -8.11
N TYR A 178 20.47 -2.84 -8.76
CA TYR A 178 20.12 -1.44 -8.52
C TYR A 178 18.74 -1.12 -9.07
N VAL A 179 18.00 -0.31 -8.32
CA VAL A 179 16.69 0.18 -8.74
C VAL A 179 16.88 1.26 -9.80
N GLU A 180 16.33 1.02 -10.98
CA GLU A 180 16.23 2.00 -12.06
C GLU A 180 14.76 2.32 -12.28
N GLN A 181 14.42 3.61 -12.35
CA GLN A 181 13.06 4.06 -12.58
C GLN A 181 12.96 4.88 -13.85
N VAL A 182 11.93 4.66 -14.65
CA VAL A 182 11.69 5.39 -15.89
C VAL A 182 10.49 6.31 -15.73
N THR A 183 10.68 7.61 -15.95
CA THR A 183 9.59 8.59 -16.06
C THR A 183 9.38 8.95 -17.53
N THR A 184 8.13 9.16 -17.92
CA THR A 184 7.77 9.43 -19.33
C THR A 184 7.45 10.90 -19.61
N TYR A 185 7.20 11.69 -18.56
CA TYR A 185 6.86 13.11 -18.68
C TYR A 185 7.84 13.97 -17.85
N PRO A 186 8.23 15.16 -18.35
CA PRO A 186 7.95 15.74 -19.68
C PRO A 186 8.73 15.07 -20.82
N VAL A 187 9.78 14.32 -20.51
CA VAL A 187 10.60 13.53 -21.44
C VAL A 187 10.92 12.20 -20.80
N THR A 188 10.98 11.13 -21.57
CA THR A 188 11.38 9.82 -21.08
C THR A 188 12.78 9.90 -20.49
N THR A 189 12.87 9.66 -19.17
CA THR A 189 14.12 9.71 -18.40
C THR A 189 14.30 8.44 -17.60
N THR A 190 15.48 7.82 -17.70
CA THR A 190 15.86 6.69 -16.85
C THR A 190 16.68 7.19 -15.67
N HIS A 191 16.18 7.02 -14.47
CA HIS A 191 16.82 7.39 -13.23
C HIS A 191 17.61 6.18 -12.68
N LYS A 192 18.94 6.26 -12.76
CA LYS A 192 19.86 5.25 -12.18
C LYS A 192 20.46 5.71 -10.86
N SER A 193 20.35 6.98 -10.58
CA SER A 193 20.72 7.66 -9.34
C SER A 193 19.67 8.72 -9.02
N TYR A 194 19.61 9.08 -7.74
CA TYR A 194 18.64 10.01 -7.20
C TYR A 194 19.36 11.12 -6.46
N PHE A 195 18.92 12.36 -6.62
CA PHE A 195 19.64 13.54 -6.14
C PHE A 195 18.78 14.37 -5.21
N THR A 196 19.40 14.87 -4.12
CA THR A 196 18.72 15.83 -3.24
C THR A 196 18.49 17.16 -3.95
N ASP A 197 17.40 17.82 -3.61
CA ASP A 197 17.09 19.19 -4.00
C ASP A 197 17.71 20.23 -3.03
N SER A 198 17.41 21.52 -3.25
CA SER A 198 17.86 22.61 -2.39
C SER A 198 17.26 22.59 -0.99
N GLN A 199 16.24 21.80 -0.74
CA GLN A 199 15.66 21.56 0.58
C GLN A 199 16.37 20.41 1.34
N GLY A 200 17.37 19.79 0.72
CA GLY A 200 18.18 18.74 1.33
C GLY A 200 17.49 17.39 1.40
N TYR A 201 16.50 17.14 0.57
CA TYR A 201 15.86 15.82 0.45
C TYR A 201 15.63 15.44 -1.00
N LEU A 202 15.35 14.19 -1.22
CA LEU A 202 14.81 13.66 -2.49
C LEU A 202 13.58 12.81 -2.21
N ILE A 203 12.71 12.71 -3.19
CA ILE A 203 11.64 11.72 -3.24
C ILE A 203 11.81 10.96 -4.55
N MET A 204 11.87 9.62 -4.47
CA MET A 204 11.96 8.81 -5.69
C MET A 204 10.73 9.05 -6.57
N PRO A 205 10.90 9.14 -7.91
CA PRO A 205 9.80 9.50 -8.81
C PRO A 205 8.68 8.46 -8.85
N LYS A 206 8.99 7.19 -8.63
CA LYS A 206 8.01 6.09 -8.60
C LYS A 206 8.06 5.33 -7.27
N ASN A 207 6.98 4.61 -6.99
CA ASN A 207 6.91 3.71 -5.85
C ASN A 207 7.91 2.56 -5.97
N LEU A 208 8.45 2.15 -4.82
CA LEU A 208 9.14 0.86 -4.65
C LEU A 208 8.09 -0.20 -4.33
N LYS A 209 8.31 -1.39 -4.86
CA LYS A 209 7.53 -2.59 -4.52
C LYS A 209 7.90 -3.09 -3.13
N ILE A 210 7.10 -3.99 -2.60
CA ILE A 210 7.41 -4.74 -1.37
C ILE A 210 8.78 -5.41 -1.52
N GLY A 211 9.63 -5.25 -0.51
CA GLY A 211 10.97 -5.82 -0.52
C GLY A 211 11.92 -5.12 0.45
N HIS A 212 13.18 -5.55 0.40
CA HIS A 212 14.27 -5.01 1.20
C HIS A 212 15.22 -4.23 0.32
N TYR A 213 15.53 -3.04 0.74
CA TYR A 213 16.35 -2.11 -0.04
C TYR A 213 17.49 -1.55 0.79
N ARG A 214 18.62 -1.30 0.13
CA ARG A 214 19.79 -0.65 0.70
C ARG A 214 20.03 0.68 -0.01
N ILE A 215 20.16 1.73 0.78
CA ILE A 215 20.45 3.09 0.33
C ILE A 215 21.94 3.31 0.42
N GLU A 216 22.56 3.74 -0.67
CA GLU A 216 23.98 4.00 -0.80
C GLU A 216 24.22 5.45 -1.23
N GLU A 217 25.05 6.18 -0.47
CA GLU A 217 25.52 7.49 -0.90
C GLU A 217 26.68 7.33 -1.89
N VAL A 218 26.55 7.94 -3.06
CA VAL A 218 27.58 7.91 -4.11
C VAL A 218 28.43 9.17 -4.05
N ASN A 219 27.81 10.31 -3.75
CA ASN A 219 28.47 11.60 -3.65
C ASN A 219 27.89 12.41 -2.50
N ALA A 220 28.75 12.88 -1.60
CA ALA A 220 28.34 13.69 -0.45
C ALA A 220 28.14 15.16 -0.84
N PRO A 221 27.34 15.92 -0.08
CA PRO A 221 27.23 17.35 -0.29
C PRO A 221 28.53 18.08 0.06
N GLU A 222 28.74 19.25 -0.53
CA GLU A 222 29.91 20.08 -0.25
C GLU A 222 30.04 20.36 1.25
N GLY A 223 31.26 20.24 1.79
CA GLY A 223 31.53 20.41 3.20
C GLY A 223 31.27 19.20 4.10
N TYR A 224 30.89 18.07 3.51
CA TYR A 224 30.65 16.82 4.24
C TYR A 224 31.50 15.66 3.71
N THR A 225 31.79 14.71 4.59
CA THR A 225 32.44 13.46 4.20
C THR A 225 31.38 12.45 3.77
N ILE A 226 31.69 11.65 2.74
CA ILE A 226 30.82 10.57 2.29
C ILE A 226 30.60 9.56 3.42
N ASN A 227 29.33 9.20 3.65
CA ASN A 227 28.98 8.14 4.59
C ASN A 227 28.96 6.80 3.84
N LYS A 228 29.93 5.94 4.15
CA LYS A 228 30.05 4.61 3.57
C LYS A 228 29.15 3.56 4.25
N ASN A 229 28.48 3.93 5.33
CA ASN A 229 27.52 3.04 5.97
C ASN A 229 26.23 3.05 5.20
N TYR A 230 25.74 1.88 4.88
CA TYR A 230 24.47 1.72 4.18
C TYR A 230 23.30 1.85 5.16
N VAL A 231 22.18 2.35 4.66
CA VAL A 231 20.91 2.29 5.39
C VAL A 231 20.03 1.26 4.70
N GLU A 232 19.58 0.27 5.44
CA GLU A 232 18.67 -0.75 4.94
C GLU A 232 17.26 -0.45 5.41
N ILE A 233 16.29 -0.64 4.53
CA ILE A 233 14.85 -0.44 4.79
C ILE A 233 14.05 -1.61 4.25
N ALA A 234 12.91 -1.88 4.90
CA ALA A 234 11.87 -2.71 4.32
C ALA A 234 10.76 -1.80 3.75
N VAL A 235 10.23 -2.16 2.59
CA VAL A 235 9.00 -1.59 2.04
C VAL A 235 7.93 -2.63 2.23
N ASP A 236 7.08 -2.45 3.23
CA ASP A 236 5.93 -3.29 3.54
C ASP A 236 4.88 -2.50 4.33
N ALA A 237 3.70 -3.07 4.52
CA ALA A 237 2.60 -2.41 5.22
C ALA A 237 2.86 -2.17 6.73
N ASN A 238 3.90 -2.78 7.32
CA ASN A 238 4.29 -2.59 8.73
C ASN A 238 5.36 -1.50 8.90
N THR A 239 6.03 -1.11 7.83
CA THR A 239 7.02 -0.03 7.86
C THR A 239 6.30 1.32 8.06
N ALA A 240 6.84 2.18 8.92
CA ALA A 240 6.26 3.50 9.16
C ALA A 240 6.27 4.35 7.89
N TYR A 241 5.12 4.87 7.49
CA TYR A 241 4.94 5.73 6.33
C TYR A 241 3.95 6.86 6.60
N GLN A 242 3.98 7.87 5.77
CA GLN A 242 3.00 8.96 5.74
C GLN A 242 2.32 8.97 4.38
N MET A 243 1.01 9.23 4.37
CA MET A 243 0.29 9.42 3.12
C MET A 243 0.51 10.83 2.59
N ASP A 244 0.92 10.94 1.34
CA ASP A 244 0.93 12.20 0.62
C ASP A 244 -0.51 12.63 0.30
N SER A 245 -0.90 13.80 0.77
CA SER A 245 -2.26 14.32 0.58
C SER A 245 -2.59 14.68 -0.87
N GLU A 246 -1.60 14.92 -1.71
CA GLU A 246 -1.79 15.31 -3.11
C GLU A 246 -1.83 14.09 -4.05
N SER A 247 -0.87 13.19 -3.93
CA SER A 247 -0.76 12.01 -4.79
C SER A 247 -1.48 10.77 -4.25
N GLY A 248 -1.75 10.72 -2.94
CA GLY A 248 -2.27 9.53 -2.27
C GLY A 248 -1.24 8.41 -2.12
N ASP A 249 0.03 8.65 -2.46
CA ASP A 249 1.10 7.68 -2.29
C ASP A 249 1.53 7.54 -0.82
N ALA A 250 1.90 6.34 -0.40
CA ALA A 250 2.62 6.15 0.84
C ALA A 250 4.07 6.61 0.67
N ILE A 251 4.61 7.36 1.64
CA ILE A 251 5.99 7.84 1.64
C ILE A 251 6.71 7.31 2.87
N ILE A 252 7.75 6.51 2.66
CA ILE A 252 8.70 6.07 3.69
C ILE A 252 9.83 7.09 3.73
N THR A 253 10.07 7.70 4.89
CA THR A 253 11.13 8.71 5.07
C THR A 253 12.31 8.12 5.81
N VAL A 254 13.50 8.35 5.27
CA VAL A 254 14.79 7.92 5.85
C VAL A 254 15.70 9.13 6.04
N ASP A 255 16.21 9.29 7.25
CA ASP A 255 17.28 10.26 7.53
C ASP A 255 18.64 9.64 7.19
N TYR A 256 19.43 10.32 6.39
CA TYR A 256 20.77 9.89 6.01
C TYR A 256 21.79 10.91 6.48
N GLU A 257 22.66 10.50 7.41
CA GLU A 257 23.55 11.40 8.14
C GLU A 257 24.97 11.43 7.54
N ASN A 258 25.58 12.65 7.44
CA ASN A 258 26.97 12.82 7.10
C ASN A 258 27.70 13.66 8.13
N HIS A 259 29.00 13.38 8.28
CA HIS A 259 29.87 14.14 9.16
C HIS A 259 30.41 15.38 8.46
N PRO A 260 30.31 16.60 9.08
CA PRO A 260 30.86 17.81 8.49
C PRO A 260 32.37 17.78 8.47
N VAL A 261 32.96 18.25 7.36
CA VAL A 261 34.40 18.44 7.24
C VAL A 261 34.85 19.60 8.11
N LYS A 262 35.78 19.37 9.01
CA LYS A 262 36.33 20.39 9.89
C LYS A 262 37.76 20.71 9.55
N GLY A 263 38.07 21.99 9.42
CA GLY A 263 39.41 22.50 9.26
C GLY A 263 39.90 23.23 10.52
N LYS A 264 41.20 23.17 10.77
CA LYS A 264 41.85 23.95 11.84
C LYS A 264 42.47 25.19 11.21
N LEU A 265 42.01 26.39 11.62
CA LEU A 265 42.64 27.64 11.25
C LEU A 265 43.70 27.98 12.32
N THR A 266 44.94 28.11 11.90
CA THR A 266 46.02 28.61 12.76
C THR A 266 46.41 30.00 12.25
N ILE A 267 46.23 31.02 13.10
CA ILE A 267 46.57 32.39 12.77
C ILE A 267 47.88 32.75 13.49
N TYR A 268 48.93 33.05 12.74
CA TYR A 268 50.19 33.58 13.27
C TYR A 268 50.15 35.10 13.15
N LYS A 269 50.12 35.79 14.29
CA LYS A 269 50.29 37.26 14.32
C LYS A 269 51.79 37.58 14.53
N LYS A 270 52.41 38.19 13.54
CA LYS A 270 53.74 38.79 13.67
C LYS A 270 53.56 40.27 13.95
N GLY A 271 54.17 40.80 15.01
CA GLY A 271 54.24 42.21 15.31
C GLY A 271 55.70 42.68 15.20
N GLU A 272 55.91 43.77 14.55
CA GLU A 272 57.21 44.48 14.68
C GLU A 272 57.22 45.24 16.02
N MET A 273 58.20 44.96 16.82
CA MET A 273 58.46 45.77 18.01
C MET A 273 59.12 47.09 17.55
N LEU A 274 58.40 48.15 17.69
CA LEU A 274 58.96 49.49 17.54
C LEU A 274 60.00 49.71 18.65
N THR A 275 61.25 49.34 18.36
CA THR A 275 62.39 49.68 19.20
C THR A 275 62.86 51.07 18.82
N GLY A 276 62.59 52.06 19.66
CA GLY A 276 63.19 53.36 19.48
C GLY A 276 62.25 54.55 19.71
N TYR A 277 61.72 54.70 20.90
CA TYR A 277 61.50 56.05 21.43
C TYR A 277 62.62 56.33 22.39
N LYS A 278 63.66 56.97 21.89
CA LYS A 278 64.57 57.81 22.78
C LYS A 278 63.85 59.07 23.08
N LYS A 279 63.63 59.35 24.34
CA LYS A 279 63.32 60.72 24.85
C LYS A 279 64.43 61.64 24.53
#